data_43b5cbb93a4bddf060bf3018fa1fe967
#
_entry.id   43b5cbb93a4bddf060bf3018fa1fe967
#
_cell.length_a   1.000
_cell.length_b   1.000
_cell.length_c   1.000
_cell.angle_alpha   90.00
_cell.angle_beta   90.00
_cell.angle_gamma   90.00
#
_symmetry.space_group_name_H-M   'P 1'
#
loop_
_entity.id
_entity.type
_entity.pdbx_description
1 polymer ?
#
loop_
_entity_poly.entity_id
_entity_poly.type
_entity_poly.pdbx_seq_one_letter_code
_entity_poly.pdbx_strand_id
1 'polypeptide(L)'
;MQYTIKNNLLSLTVDDFGAEPISIRHSGKEWLWQNQTGDWNGHAPILFPICGNCQLWEEGKLYKMNRHGFARISQFSIAKQTANSLTFVLKSNDETKKLYPFDFEFYATYTIHDDTLTIDYEMANTGTKPLYFACGGHESFYLDDGYANYKLIFDKEEEFVSLGNNDDGRVNDNRISYGSGRVLPMPTEGLVDKLTVVLANINSRKVTLCKMDGTPICEISFEEFTNLLLWSPDGQNAICIEPWQNLPDTDKNAQTEFSLKQGVTKVDVGTTKKFTRKIRYV
;
A
#
# COMPACT_ATOMS: atom_id res chain seq x y z
N MET A 1 16.82 -6.55 10.82
CA MET A 1 18.09 -5.97 10.25
C MET A 1 17.75 -5.06 9.08
N GLN A 2 18.60 -4.03 8.85
CA GLN A 2 18.39 -3.08 7.77
C GLN A 2 19.33 -3.36 6.59
N TYR A 3 18.78 -3.26 5.39
CA TYR A 3 19.48 -3.52 4.13
C TYR A 3 19.37 -2.28 3.24
N THR A 4 20.48 -1.85 2.67
CA THR A 4 20.51 -0.65 1.81
C THR A 4 21.02 -1.02 0.41
N ILE A 5 20.29 -0.54 -0.60
CA ILE A 5 20.73 -0.48 -1.99
C ILE A 5 20.76 0.97 -2.44
N LYS A 6 21.68 1.33 -3.33
CA LYS A 6 21.83 2.70 -3.82
C LYS A 6 22.46 2.76 -5.21
N ASN A 7 22.14 3.82 -5.91
CA ASN A 7 22.85 4.28 -7.10
C ASN A 7 23.21 5.78 -6.93
N ASN A 8 23.53 6.47 -8.02
CA ASN A 8 23.92 7.90 -7.96
C ASN A 8 22.75 8.82 -7.58
N LEU A 9 21.50 8.42 -7.80
CA LEU A 9 20.29 9.23 -7.61
C LEU A 9 19.45 8.77 -6.42
N LEU A 10 19.26 7.45 -6.28
CA LEU A 10 18.39 6.84 -5.27
C LEU A 10 19.18 6.05 -4.24
N SER A 11 18.74 6.14 -2.98
CA SER A 11 19.11 5.22 -1.90
C SER A 11 17.85 4.74 -1.22
N LEU A 12 17.72 3.42 -1.08
CA LEU A 12 16.62 2.75 -0.40
C LEU A 12 17.15 1.93 0.76
N THR A 13 16.60 2.11 1.95
CA THR A 13 16.84 1.25 3.12
C THR A 13 15.55 0.53 3.49
N VAL A 14 15.63 -0.78 3.65
CA VAL A 14 14.51 -1.66 4.00
C VAL A 14 14.83 -2.41 5.28
N ASP A 15 13.91 -2.44 6.25
CA ASP A 15 13.99 -3.29 7.42
C ASP A 15 13.41 -4.67 7.11
N ASP A 16 14.06 -5.76 7.55
CA ASP A 16 13.53 -7.12 7.34
C ASP A 16 12.31 -7.43 8.22
N PHE A 17 12.06 -6.64 9.26
CA PHE A 17 10.79 -6.67 9.96
C PHE A 17 9.74 -5.92 9.12
N GLY A 18 8.73 -6.64 8.67
CA GLY A 18 7.73 -6.14 7.72
C GLY A 18 8.21 -6.05 6.27
N ALA A 19 9.49 -6.31 5.98
CA ALA A 19 10.15 -5.97 4.72
C ALA A 19 9.86 -4.51 4.31
N GLU A 20 9.81 -3.62 5.30
CA GLU A 20 9.33 -2.25 5.16
C GLU A 20 10.43 -1.31 4.66
N PRO A 21 10.21 -0.56 3.56
CA PRO A 21 11.03 0.60 3.23
C PRO A 21 10.95 1.64 4.35
N ILE A 22 12.09 1.94 5.00
CA ILE A 22 12.17 2.89 6.10
C ILE A 22 12.87 4.20 5.72
N SER A 23 13.53 4.24 4.58
CA SER A 23 14.13 5.46 4.01
C SER A 23 14.18 5.34 2.50
N ILE A 24 13.72 6.38 1.80
CA ILE A 24 13.87 6.56 0.37
C ILE A 24 14.45 7.96 0.14
N ARG A 25 15.71 8.02 -0.32
CA ARG A 25 16.35 9.29 -0.63
C ARG A 25 16.56 9.44 -2.12
N HIS A 26 16.12 10.56 -2.66
CA HIS A 26 16.46 11.00 -4.01
C HIS A 26 17.31 12.25 -3.93
N SER A 27 18.47 12.24 -4.58
CA SER A 27 19.45 13.36 -4.58
C SER A 27 19.77 13.87 -3.16
N GLY A 28 19.83 12.94 -2.19
CA GLY A 28 20.15 13.23 -0.79
C GLY A 28 18.97 13.67 0.08
N LYS A 29 17.83 14.06 -0.50
CA LYS A 29 16.61 14.42 0.24
C LYS A 29 15.84 13.14 0.64
N GLU A 30 15.43 13.05 1.93
CA GLU A 30 14.53 12.02 2.43
C GLU A 30 13.09 12.30 2.00
N TRP A 31 12.39 11.30 1.49
CA TRP A 31 11.03 11.41 1.01
C TRP A 31 10.02 10.63 1.81
N LEU A 32 10.44 9.65 2.64
CA LEU A 32 9.54 8.96 3.52
C LEU A 32 9.39 9.70 4.86
N TRP A 33 8.21 9.61 5.41
CA TRP A 33 7.91 10.02 6.78
C TRP A 33 8.87 9.36 7.77
N GLN A 34 9.46 10.15 8.67
CA GLN A 34 10.44 9.71 9.67
C GLN A 34 9.92 9.91 11.10
N ASN A 35 8.58 9.91 11.28
CA ASN A 35 7.90 10.07 12.56
C ASN A 35 8.32 11.36 13.30
N GLN A 36 8.39 12.48 12.59
CA GLN A 36 8.86 13.76 13.14
C GLN A 36 8.02 14.27 14.31
N THR A 37 6.74 13.89 14.38
CA THR A 37 5.81 14.33 15.45
C THR A 37 5.54 13.27 16.50
N GLY A 38 5.97 12.01 16.30
CA GLY A 38 5.67 10.89 17.19
C GLY A 38 4.30 10.24 16.98
N ASP A 39 3.54 10.68 15.97
CA ASP A 39 2.16 10.23 15.75
C ASP A 39 2.05 8.82 15.17
N TRP A 40 3.02 8.40 14.36
CA TRP A 40 2.99 7.11 13.68
C TRP A 40 4.40 6.61 13.33
N ASN A 41 4.71 5.37 13.73
CA ASN A 41 6.02 4.75 13.57
C ASN A 41 6.22 4.03 12.23
N GLY A 42 5.19 3.87 11.40
CA GLY A 42 5.32 3.29 10.07
C GLY A 42 5.93 4.27 9.06
N HIS A 43 6.41 3.72 7.94
CA HIS A 43 7.00 4.50 6.84
C HIS A 43 6.34 4.12 5.50
N ALA A 44 6.42 2.84 5.13
CA ALA A 44 5.86 2.28 3.90
C ALA A 44 5.49 0.80 4.09
N PRO A 45 4.60 0.46 5.05
CA PRO A 45 4.31 -0.93 5.37
C PRO A 45 3.60 -1.67 4.23
N ILE A 46 3.90 -2.96 4.11
CA ILE A 46 3.21 -3.86 3.19
C ILE A 46 1.86 -4.26 3.76
N LEU A 47 0.82 -4.13 2.96
CA LEU A 47 -0.52 -4.62 3.28
C LEU A 47 -0.70 -6.01 2.69
N PHE A 48 -0.83 -7.04 3.55
CA PHE A 48 -0.99 -8.44 3.15
C PHE A 48 -1.43 -9.30 4.35
N PRO A 49 -2.34 -10.27 4.19
CA PRO A 49 -3.06 -10.68 2.97
C PRO A 49 -4.36 -9.91 2.71
N ILE A 50 -4.59 -8.82 3.43
CA ILE A 50 -5.74 -7.93 3.31
C ILE A 50 -5.30 -6.47 3.37
N CYS A 51 -6.04 -5.58 2.70
CA CYS A 51 -5.92 -4.13 2.86
C CYS A 51 -7.08 -3.62 3.73
N GLY A 52 -6.78 -2.73 4.67
CA GLY A 52 -7.77 -2.17 5.58
C GLY A 52 -8.28 -3.16 6.62
N ASN A 53 -9.47 -2.87 7.16
CA ASN A 53 -10.18 -3.76 8.07
C ASN A 53 -11.09 -4.69 7.25
N CYS A 54 -10.60 -5.87 6.93
CA CYS A 54 -11.27 -6.88 6.14
C CYS A 54 -11.25 -8.21 6.90
N GLN A 55 -12.41 -8.82 7.12
CA GLN A 55 -12.51 -10.12 7.77
C GLN A 55 -12.20 -11.24 6.79
N LEU A 56 -11.37 -12.19 7.18
CA LEU A 56 -11.08 -13.36 6.38
C LEU A 56 -11.95 -14.53 6.81
N TRP A 57 -13.01 -14.79 6.03
CA TRP A 57 -13.81 -15.99 6.14
C TRP A 57 -13.36 -17.01 5.10
N GLU A 58 -13.05 -18.21 5.54
CA GLU A 58 -12.65 -19.33 4.67
C GLU A 58 -13.33 -20.61 5.14
N GLU A 59 -14.10 -21.22 4.23
CA GLU A 59 -14.88 -22.44 4.51
C GLU A 59 -15.79 -22.28 5.74
N GLY A 60 -16.47 -21.12 5.85
CA GLY A 60 -17.38 -20.79 6.95
C GLY A 60 -16.70 -20.49 8.28
N LYS A 61 -15.37 -20.41 8.35
CA LYS A 61 -14.62 -20.09 9.56
C LYS A 61 -13.98 -18.71 9.46
N LEU A 62 -14.11 -17.91 10.52
CA LEU A 62 -13.44 -16.60 10.64
C LEU A 62 -12.00 -16.77 11.14
N TYR A 63 -11.07 -16.25 10.37
CA TYR A 63 -9.67 -16.08 10.76
C TYR A 63 -9.44 -14.61 11.10
N LYS A 64 -9.28 -14.31 12.38
CA LYS A 64 -9.14 -12.94 12.87
C LYS A 64 -7.70 -12.46 12.68
N MET A 65 -7.55 -11.33 12.05
CA MET A 65 -6.27 -10.63 11.93
C MET A 65 -6.46 -9.12 12.10
N ASN A 66 -5.36 -8.42 12.32
CA ASN A 66 -5.38 -6.97 12.45
C ASN A 66 -5.63 -6.27 11.11
N ARG A 67 -6.03 -5.00 11.17
CA ARG A 67 -6.09 -4.11 10.00
C ARG A 67 -4.79 -4.22 9.18
N HIS A 68 -4.91 -4.37 7.87
CA HIS A 68 -3.81 -4.57 6.91
C HIS A 68 -3.09 -5.92 6.99
N GLY A 69 -3.67 -6.89 7.70
CA GLY A 69 -3.08 -8.22 7.83
C GLY A 69 -1.86 -8.28 8.74
N PHE A 70 -0.92 -9.14 8.40
CA PHE A 70 0.21 -9.47 9.29
C PHE A 70 1.60 -9.28 8.67
N ALA A 71 1.73 -9.03 7.36
CA ALA A 71 3.07 -8.88 6.74
C ALA A 71 3.89 -7.80 7.44
N ARG A 72 3.32 -6.64 7.69
CA ARG A 72 3.98 -5.49 8.32
C ARG A 72 4.47 -5.72 9.76
N ILE A 73 4.03 -6.79 10.40
CA ILE A 73 4.44 -7.19 11.76
C ILE A 73 5.10 -8.57 11.78
N SER A 74 5.57 -9.03 10.63
CA SER A 74 6.24 -10.33 10.48
C SER A 74 7.72 -10.16 10.17
N GLN A 75 8.53 -11.10 10.62
CA GLN A 75 9.93 -11.16 10.27
C GLN A 75 10.07 -11.84 8.91
N PHE A 76 10.61 -11.12 7.93
CA PHE A 76 11.00 -11.67 6.63
C PHE A 76 12.45 -12.15 6.65
N SER A 77 12.77 -13.06 5.74
CA SER A 77 14.12 -13.46 5.43
C SER A 77 14.55 -12.85 4.12
N ILE A 78 15.84 -12.49 4.01
CA ILE A 78 16.41 -12.08 2.72
C ILE A 78 16.54 -13.29 1.80
N ALA A 79 15.86 -13.27 0.64
CA ALA A 79 15.91 -14.33 -0.35
C ALA A 79 17.00 -14.07 -1.40
N LYS A 80 17.20 -12.78 -1.77
CA LYS A 80 18.20 -12.37 -2.74
C LYS A 80 18.59 -10.91 -2.52
N GLN A 81 19.87 -10.63 -2.72
CA GLN A 81 20.42 -9.27 -2.74
C GLN A 81 21.38 -9.11 -3.90
N THR A 82 21.27 -7.98 -4.59
CA THR A 82 22.24 -7.55 -5.62
C THR A 82 22.65 -6.11 -5.33
N ALA A 83 23.44 -5.49 -6.19
CA ALA A 83 23.82 -4.09 -6.03
C ALA A 83 22.63 -3.10 -6.06
N ASN A 84 21.55 -3.47 -6.76
CA ASN A 84 20.40 -2.60 -7.02
C ASN A 84 19.04 -3.25 -6.69
N SER A 85 19.02 -4.43 -6.07
CA SER A 85 17.77 -5.12 -5.74
C SER A 85 17.87 -5.89 -4.44
N LEU A 86 16.76 -5.87 -3.66
CA LEU A 86 16.54 -6.65 -2.45
C LEU A 86 15.26 -7.46 -2.64
N THR A 87 15.31 -8.76 -2.38
CA THR A 87 14.13 -9.63 -2.34
C THR A 87 14.01 -10.24 -0.96
N PHE A 88 12.90 -9.98 -0.30
CA PHE A 88 12.53 -10.55 0.98
C PHE A 88 11.45 -11.61 0.78
N VAL A 89 11.40 -12.61 1.66
CA VAL A 89 10.38 -13.66 1.63
C VAL A 89 9.77 -13.87 3.01
N LEU A 90 8.45 -13.97 3.04
CA LEU A 90 7.66 -14.45 4.16
C LEU A 90 7.03 -15.79 3.76
N LYS A 91 7.32 -16.84 4.52
CA LYS A 91 6.76 -18.18 4.27
C LYS A 91 5.69 -18.50 5.30
N SER A 92 4.69 -19.25 4.88
CA SER A 92 3.70 -19.79 5.81
C SER A 92 4.36 -20.68 6.87
N ASN A 93 3.82 -20.64 8.07
CA ASN A 93 4.20 -21.48 9.21
C ASN A 93 2.97 -21.73 10.09
N ASP A 94 3.11 -22.48 11.18
CA ASP A 94 2.00 -22.80 12.06
C ASP A 94 1.32 -21.58 12.69
N GLU A 95 2.07 -20.48 12.94
CA GLU A 95 1.51 -19.23 13.48
C GLU A 95 0.74 -18.46 12.41
N THR A 96 1.29 -18.31 11.20
CA THR A 96 0.58 -17.63 10.11
C THR A 96 -0.69 -18.39 9.71
N LYS A 97 -0.70 -19.73 9.77
CA LYS A 97 -1.87 -20.56 9.47
C LYS A 97 -3.03 -20.38 10.44
N LYS A 98 -2.78 -19.91 11.65
CA LYS A 98 -3.85 -19.54 12.60
C LYS A 98 -4.64 -18.30 12.14
N LEU A 99 -3.99 -17.43 11.38
CA LEU A 99 -4.53 -16.17 10.87
C LEU A 99 -4.97 -16.27 9.40
N TYR A 100 -4.25 -17.09 8.60
CA TYR A 100 -4.40 -17.22 7.16
C TYR A 100 -4.13 -18.67 6.76
N PRO A 101 -5.18 -19.49 6.51
CA PRO A 101 -5.08 -20.96 6.50
C PRO A 101 -4.57 -21.54 5.17
N PHE A 102 -3.52 -20.92 4.61
CA PHE A 102 -2.92 -21.32 3.34
C PHE A 102 -1.42 -21.54 3.48
N ASP A 103 -0.87 -22.42 2.65
CA ASP A 103 0.57 -22.55 2.44
C ASP A 103 0.99 -21.61 1.34
N PHE A 104 1.96 -20.73 1.63
CA PHE A 104 2.39 -19.70 0.71
C PHE A 104 3.86 -19.33 0.89
N GLU A 105 4.42 -18.73 -0.16
CA GLU A 105 5.59 -17.87 -0.09
C GLU A 105 5.23 -16.51 -0.67
N PHE A 106 5.36 -15.46 0.14
CA PHE A 106 5.13 -14.08 -0.29
C PHE A 106 6.46 -13.36 -0.39
N TYR A 107 6.78 -12.89 -1.60
CA TYR A 107 8.01 -12.17 -1.89
C TYR A 107 7.72 -10.68 -2.05
N ALA A 108 8.56 -9.85 -1.42
CA ALA A 108 8.63 -8.41 -1.65
C ALA A 108 9.99 -8.08 -2.26
N THR A 109 10.00 -7.61 -3.51
CA THR A 109 11.22 -7.25 -4.23
C THR A 109 11.25 -5.76 -4.49
N TYR A 110 12.34 -5.13 -4.11
CA TYR A 110 12.63 -3.73 -4.34
C TYR A 110 13.81 -3.61 -5.29
N THR A 111 13.62 -2.92 -6.40
CA THR A 111 14.67 -2.70 -7.40
C THR A 111 14.79 -1.22 -7.72
N ILE A 112 16.00 -0.68 -7.66
CA ILE A 112 16.28 0.69 -8.08
C ILE A 112 16.99 0.71 -9.43
N HIS A 113 16.47 1.56 -10.33
CA HIS A 113 17.08 1.82 -11.62
C HIS A 113 16.94 3.31 -11.94
N ASP A 114 18.06 4.00 -12.10
CA ASP A 114 18.12 5.46 -12.25
C ASP A 114 17.34 6.17 -11.13
N ASP A 115 16.30 6.93 -11.46
CA ASP A 115 15.41 7.67 -10.57
C ASP A 115 14.18 6.86 -10.11
N THR A 116 14.09 5.58 -10.46
CA THR A 116 12.89 4.76 -10.30
C THR A 116 13.10 3.63 -9.29
N LEU A 117 12.20 3.55 -8.31
CA LEU A 117 11.99 2.40 -7.44
C LEU A 117 10.86 1.54 -8.00
N THR A 118 11.14 0.28 -8.30
CA THR A 118 10.14 -0.75 -8.63
C THR A 118 9.91 -1.62 -7.40
N ILE A 119 8.64 -1.84 -7.06
CA ILE A 119 8.18 -2.65 -5.94
C ILE A 119 7.33 -3.79 -6.51
N ASP A 120 7.81 -5.00 -6.38
CA ASP A 120 7.13 -6.21 -6.83
C ASP A 120 6.66 -7.03 -5.63
N TYR A 121 5.39 -7.41 -5.63
CA TYR A 121 4.83 -8.38 -4.70
C TYR A 121 4.49 -9.66 -5.46
N GLU A 122 5.08 -10.78 -5.05
CA GLU A 122 4.82 -12.09 -5.64
C GLU A 122 4.25 -13.04 -4.60
N MET A 123 3.10 -13.64 -4.92
CA MET A 123 2.45 -14.66 -4.12
C MET A 123 2.54 -16.01 -4.81
N ALA A 124 3.31 -16.92 -4.26
CA ALA A 124 3.39 -18.31 -4.69
C ALA A 124 2.50 -19.19 -3.80
N ASN A 125 1.61 -19.95 -4.42
CA ASN A 125 0.82 -20.96 -3.72
C ASN A 125 1.62 -22.26 -3.62
N THR A 126 2.10 -22.58 -2.42
CA THR A 126 2.87 -23.81 -2.12
C THR A 126 2.00 -24.89 -1.48
N GLY A 127 0.70 -24.64 -1.38
CA GLY A 127 -0.28 -25.56 -0.76
C GLY A 127 -0.93 -26.53 -1.74
N THR A 128 -1.99 -27.16 -1.27
CA THR A 128 -2.74 -28.20 -2.01
C THR A 128 -4.14 -27.73 -2.44
N LYS A 129 -4.53 -26.50 -2.07
CA LYS A 129 -5.79 -25.87 -2.50
C LYS A 129 -5.52 -24.46 -3.02
N PRO A 130 -6.40 -23.88 -3.85
CA PRO A 130 -6.29 -22.48 -4.23
C PRO A 130 -6.21 -21.58 -3.00
N LEU A 131 -5.39 -20.55 -3.04
CA LEU A 131 -5.34 -19.51 -2.01
C LEU A 131 -5.89 -18.19 -2.55
N TYR A 132 -6.29 -17.33 -1.64
CA TYR A 132 -6.91 -16.04 -1.93
C TYR A 132 -6.23 -14.95 -1.11
N PHE A 133 -5.85 -13.83 -1.74
CA PHE A 133 -5.21 -12.72 -1.06
C PHE A 133 -5.52 -11.39 -1.72
N ALA A 134 -5.20 -10.33 -1.01
CA ALA A 134 -5.06 -8.99 -1.54
C ALA A 134 -3.80 -8.34 -0.98
N CYS A 135 -3.24 -7.40 -1.71
CA CYS A 135 -2.11 -6.62 -1.24
C CYS A 135 -2.24 -5.14 -1.61
N GLY A 136 -1.43 -4.33 -0.99
CA GLY A 136 -1.35 -2.90 -1.24
C GLY A 136 -0.08 -2.28 -0.68
N GLY A 137 0.19 -1.04 -1.06
CA GLY A 137 1.24 -0.22 -0.50
C GLY A 137 0.68 0.87 0.41
N HIS A 138 1.55 1.40 1.26
CA HIS A 138 1.19 2.42 2.24
C HIS A 138 2.34 3.41 2.41
N GLU A 139 2.94 3.86 1.30
CA GLU A 139 4.06 4.79 1.33
C GLU A 139 3.62 6.15 1.86
N SER A 140 4.24 6.59 2.95
CA SER A 140 4.02 7.91 3.55
C SER A 140 5.08 8.89 3.10
N PHE A 141 4.70 9.83 2.24
CA PHE A 141 5.58 10.89 1.75
C PHE A 141 5.63 12.04 2.75
N TYR A 142 6.85 12.46 3.09
CA TYR A 142 7.07 13.67 3.89
C TYR A 142 7.15 14.89 3.00
N LEU A 143 6.32 15.89 3.27
CA LEU A 143 6.14 17.12 2.50
C LEU A 143 6.42 18.31 3.40
N ASP A 144 7.60 18.88 3.27
CA ASP A 144 8.16 19.92 4.17
C ASP A 144 7.36 21.23 4.20
N ASP A 145 6.57 21.51 3.14
CA ASP A 145 5.70 22.70 3.05
C ASP A 145 4.24 22.43 3.51
N GLY A 146 3.95 21.22 4.03
CA GLY A 146 2.59 20.78 4.36
C GLY A 146 1.82 20.29 3.13
N TYR A 147 1.08 19.18 3.28
CA TYR A 147 0.40 18.52 2.15
C TYR A 147 -0.63 19.42 1.43
N ALA A 148 -1.18 20.43 2.09
CA ALA A 148 -2.10 21.39 1.46
C ALA A 148 -1.48 22.19 0.32
N ASN A 149 -0.15 22.27 0.25
CA ASN A 149 0.60 22.92 -0.83
C ASN A 149 0.92 21.99 -2.00
N TYR A 150 0.31 20.79 -2.01
CA TYR A 150 0.52 19.78 -3.05
C TYR A 150 -0.79 19.34 -3.66
N LYS A 151 -0.69 18.69 -4.82
CA LYS A 151 -1.80 18.11 -5.56
C LYS A 151 -1.39 16.79 -6.19
N LEU A 152 -2.38 15.94 -6.49
CA LEU A 152 -2.21 14.76 -7.34
C LEU A 152 -2.72 15.08 -8.75
N ILE A 153 -1.95 14.69 -9.76
CA ILE A 153 -2.37 14.71 -11.16
C ILE A 153 -2.55 13.28 -11.62
N PHE A 154 -3.77 12.92 -11.96
CA PHE A 154 -4.18 11.61 -12.44
C PHE A 154 -3.96 11.49 -13.95
N ASP A 155 -3.66 10.30 -14.45
CA ASP A 155 -3.45 10.07 -15.89
C ASP A 155 -4.76 10.00 -16.69
N LYS A 156 -5.91 9.86 -16.00
CA LYS A 156 -7.25 9.90 -16.59
C LYS A 156 -8.18 10.82 -15.82
N GLU A 157 -9.33 11.14 -16.42
CA GLU A 157 -10.44 11.85 -15.75
C GLU A 157 -11.05 10.94 -14.67
N GLU A 158 -11.31 11.52 -13.48
CA GLU A 158 -11.88 10.86 -12.33
C GLU A 158 -13.03 11.66 -11.73
N GLU A 159 -13.95 10.94 -11.09
CA GLU A 159 -14.86 11.50 -10.10
C GLU A 159 -14.21 11.28 -8.72
N PHE A 160 -13.74 12.35 -8.08
CA PHE A 160 -13.09 12.27 -6.78
C PHE A 160 -14.11 12.14 -5.66
N VAL A 161 -14.72 10.98 -5.54
CA VAL A 161 -15.73 10.67 -4.54
C VAL A 161 -15.19 9.64 -3.55
N SER A 162 -14.95 10.08 -2.31
CA SER A 162 -14.54 9.19 -1.23
C SER A 162 -15.72 8.41 -0.67
N LEU A 163 -15.49 7.13 -0.38
CA LEU A 163 -16.35 6.37 0.52
C LEU A 163 -16.18 6.89 1.94
N GLY A 164 -17.27 6.89 2.73
CA GLY A 164 -17.20 7.16 4.15
C GLY A 164 -16.54 6.02 4.93
N ASN A 165 -16.00 6.33 6.09
CA ASN A 165 -15.40 5.38 7.00
C ASN A 165 -16.14 5.40 8.35
N ASN A 166 -16.21 4.23 8.99
CA ASN A 166 -16.63 4.08 10.39
C ASN A 166 -15.41 4.15 11.32
N ASP A 167 -15.63 4.34 12.62
CA ASP A 167 -14.54 4.40 13.62
C ASP A 167 -13.69 3.12 13.66
N ASP A 168 -14.27 1.98 13.34
CA ASP A 168 -13.56 0.71 13.25
C ASP A 168 -12.78 0.55 11.92
N GLY A 169 -12.85 1.52 11.01
CA GLY A 169 -12.14 1.55 9.73
C GLY A 169 -12.79 0.72 8.62
N ARG A 170 -14.06 0.35 8.76
CA ARG A 170 -14.88 -0.17 7.65
C ARG A 170 -15.39 0.97 6.80
N VAL A 171 -15.63 0.68 5.53
CA VAL A 171 -16.28 1.65 4.63
C VAL A 171 -17.81 1.58 4.74
N ASN A 172 -18.46 2.67 4.42
CA ASN A 172 -19.93 2.79 4.43
C ASN A 172 -20.44 3.49 3.17
N ASP A 173 -21.76 3.64 3.07
CA ASP A 173 -22.44 4.22 1.89
C ASP A 173 -22.39 5.76 1.84
N ASN A 174 -21.83 6.43 2.86
CA ASN A 174 -21.63 7.88 2.81
C ASN A 174 -20.65 8.24 1.70
N ARG A 175 -20.83 9.41 1.10
CA ARG A 175 -20.00 9.90 0.01
C ARG A 175 -19.58 11.34 0.28
N ILE A 176 -18.28 11.59 0.08
CA ILE A 176 -17.71 12.94 0.15
C ILE A 176 -17.10 13.23 -1.21
N SER A 177 -17.60 14.28 -1.88
CA SER A 177 -17.07 14.68 -3.19
C SER A 177 -15.99 15.75 -3.03
N TYR A 178 -14.86 15.53 -3.69
CA TYR A 178 -13.75 16.48 -3.85
C TYR A 178 -13.67 17.03 -5.28
N GLY A 179 -14.76 16.88 -6.07
CA GLY A 179 -14.85 17.34 -7.45
C GLY A 179 -14.54 16.24 -8.47
N SER A 180 -14.19 16.66 -9.68
CA SER A 180 -13.88 15.76 -10.80
C SER A 180 -12.76 16.34 -11.68
N GLY A 181 -12.21 15.53 -12.56
CA GLY A 181 -11.16 15.88 -13.49
C GLY A 181 -9.90 15.09 -13.30
N ARG A 182 -8.76 15.66 -13.70
CA ARG A 182 -7.44 15.01 -13.55
C ARG A 182 -6.60 15.56 -12.40
N VAL A 183 -7.03 16.65 -11.78
CA VAL A 183 -6.27 17.32 -10.72
C VAL A 183 -7.05 17.28 -9.43
N LEU A 184 -6.49 16.61 -8.43
CA LEU A 184 -6.99 16.61 -7.07
C LEU A 184 -6.03 17.42 -6.19
N PRO A 185 -6.39 18.66 -5.77
CA PRO A 185 -5.70 19.32 -4.67
C PRO A 185 -5.79 18.43 -3.44
N MET A 186 -4.74 18.36 -2.63
CA MET A 186 -4.80 17.46 -1.45
C MET A 186 -5.99 17.84 -0.57
N PRO A 187 -6.90 16.89 -0.29
CA PRO A 187 -8.07 17.16 0.53
C PRO A 187 -7.63 17.49 1.96
N THR A 188 -7.85 18.71 2.40
CA THR A 188 -7.57 19.10 3.79
C THR A 188 -8.68 18.64 4.72
N GLU A 189 -9.93 18.68 4.26
CA GLU A 189 -11.07 18.11 4.97
C GLU A 189 -10.91 16.58 5.06
N GLY A 190 -11.05 16.04 6.24
CA GLY A 190 -10.82 14.62 6.54
C GLY A 190 -9.36 14.29 6.86
N LEU A 191 -8.38 14.68 6.06
CA LEU A 191 -6.97 14.38 6.33
C LEU A 191 -6.45 15.06 7.61
N VAL A 192 -6.91 16.28 7.90
CA VAL A 192 -6.61 17.00 9.16
C VAL A 192 -7.05 16.19 10.37
N ASP A 193 -8.22 15.55 10.29
CA ASP A 193 -8.77 14.70 11.34
C ASP A 193 -8.25 13.25 11.27
N LYS A 194 -7.23 13.00 10.44
CA LYS A 194 -6.62 11.67 10.20
C LYS A 194 -7.63 10.64 9.66
N LEU A 195 -8.68 11.09 8.99
CA LEU A 195 -9.61 10.24 8.27
C LEU A 195 -8.99 9.78 6.93
N THR A 196 -9.41 8.62 6.45
CA THR A 196 -8.95 8.11 5.17
C THR A 196 -9.86 8.55 4.04
N VAL A 197 -9.30 9.18 3.01
CA VAL A 197 -9.98 9.42 1.73
C VAL A 197 -9.89 8.15 0.91
N VAL A 198 -11.02 7.54 0.56
CA VAL A 198 -11.10 6.23 -0.11
C VAL A 198 -11.65 6.41 -1.51
N LEU A 199 -10.78 6.50 -2.51
CA LEU A 199 -11.15 6.56 -3.93
C LEU A 199 -11.21 5.13 -4.49
N ALA A 200 -12.43 4.62 -4.64
CA ALA A 200 -12.67 3.25 -5.06
C ALA A 200 -12.85 3.13 -6.56
N ASN A 201 -12.30 2.07 -7.16
CA ASN A 201 -12.46 1.73 -8.59
C ASN A 201 -12.12 2.88 -9.54
N ILE A 202 -11.02 3.59 -9.28
CA ILE A 202 -10.54 4.69 -10.13
C ILE A 202 -10.13 4.18 -11.52
N ASN A 203 -10.24 5.05 -12.53
CA ASN A 203 -9.86 4.74 -13.91
C ASN A 203 -8.35 4.82 -14.13
N SER A 204 -7.69 5.72 -13.40
CA SER A 204 -6.26 5.98 -13.49
C SER A 204 -5.43 4.81 -12.94
N ARG A 205 -4.23 4.65 -13.51
CA ARG A 205 -3.24 3.67 -13.04
C ARG A 205 -1.90 4.35 -12.73
N LYS A 206 -1.92 5.68 -12.76
CA LYS A 206 -0.78 6.51 -12.44
C LYS A 206 -1.25 7.84 -11.86
N VAL A 207 -0.53 8.30 -10.83
CA VAL A 207 -0.68 9.64 -10.28
C VAL A 207 0.69 10.30 -10.16
N THR A 208 0.73 11.63 -10.35
CA THR A 208 1.94 12.42 -10.11
C THR A 208 1.69 13.32 -8.92
N LEU A 209 2.52 13.20 -7.89
CA LEU A 209 2.57 14.13 -6.77
C LEU A 209 3.31 15.38 -7.21
N CYS A 210 2.67 16.54 -7.14
CA CYS A 210 3.21 17.84 -7.57
C CYS A 210 3.00 18.90 -6.50
N LYS A 211 3.85 19.92 -6.48
CA LYS A 211 3.53 21.19 -5.81
C LYS A 211 2.34 21.89 -6.52
N MET A 212 1.69 22.84 -5.82
CA MET A 212 0.56 23.57 -6.42
C MET A 212 0.96 24.36 -7.68
N ASP A 213 2.22 24.82 -7.82
CA ASP A 213 2.75 25.48 -9.01
C ASP A 213 2.97 24.53 -10.21
N GLY A 214 2.81 23.20 -10.00
CA GLY A 214 3.00 22.18 -11.02
C GLY A 214 4.37 21.51 -11.01
N THR A 215 5.29 21.92 -10.13
CA THR A 215 6.59 21.25 -9.97
C THR A 215 6.39 19.80 -9.56
N PRO A 216 6.77 18.80 -10.37
CA PRO A 216 6.60 17.40 -10.02
C PRO A 216 7.58 16.97 -8.94
N ILE A 217 7.16 16.02 -8.10
CA ILE A 217 7.97 15.39 -7.06
C ILE A 217 8.25 13.94 -7.43
N CYS A 218 7.18 13.16 -7.63
CA CYS A 218 7.30 11.78 -8.08
C CYS A 218 6.05 11.34 -8.84
N GLU A 219 6.23 10.33 -9.67
CA GLU A 219 5.18 9.63 -10.41
C GLU A 219 5.01 8.23 -9.80
N ILE A 220 3.80 7.88 -9.42
CA ILE A 220 3.45 6.59 -8.81
C ILE A 220 2.57 5.82 -9.79
N SER A 221 3.05 4.67 -10.29
CA SER A 221 2.32 3.77 -11.20
C SER A 221 1.90 2.49 -10.49
N PHE A 222 0.66 2.02 -10.75
CA PHE A 222 0.02 0.90 -10.04
C PHE A 222 -0.99 0.16 -10.92
N GLU A 223 -0.56 -0.39 -12.03
CA GLU A 223 -1.42 -0.97 -13.10
C GLU A 223 -2.48 -1.97 -12.61
N GLU A 224 -2.13 -2.83 -11.64
CA GLU A 224 -3.02 -3.88 -11.15
C GLU A 224 -3.83 -3.48 -9.92
N PHE A 225 -3.73 -2.23 -9.47
CA PHE A 225 -4.44 -1.73 -8.29
C PHE A 225 -5.56 -0.78 -8.73
N THR A 226 -6.76 -1.00 -8.22
CA THR A 226 -7.96 -0.27 -8.67
C THR A 226 -8.46 0.77 -7.67
N ASN A 227 -7.93 0.77 -6.47
CA ASN A 227 -8.31 1.70 -5.43
C ASN A 227 -7.10 2.55 -5.02
N LEU A 228 -7.33 3.82 -4.73
CA LEU A 228 -6.32 4.72 -4.21
C LEU A 228 -6.83 5.36 -2.92
N LEU A 229 -6.07 5.17 -1.85
CA LEU A 229 -6.41 5.77 -0.57
C LEU A 229 -5.40 6.85 -0.21
N LEU A 230 -5.89 7.88 0.48
CA LEU A 230 -5.06 8.95 1.02
C LEU A 230 -5.30 9.04 2.52
N TRP A 231 -4.21 9.10 3.27
CA TRP A 231 -4.26 9.27 4.73
C TRP A 231 -3.05 10.09 5.20
N SER A 232 -3.22 10.84 6.28
CA SER A 232 -2.11 11.60 6.87
C SER A 232 -1.84 11.13 8.29
N PRO A 233 -0.60 10.73 8.63
CA PRO A 233 -0.24 10.34 9.99
C PRO A 233 -0.25 11.51 10.97
N ASP A 234 0.12 12.71 10.52
CA ASP A 234 0.24 13.90 11.36
C ASP A 234 -0.85 14.97 11.06
N GLY A 235 -1.65 14.77 10.00
CA GLY A 235 -2.67 15.73 9.58
C GLY A 235 -2.07 17.02 8.99
N GLN A 236 -0.78 17.05 8.65
CA GLN A 236 -0.10 18.28 8.23
C GLN A 236 0.98 18.08 7.17
N ASN A 237 2.07 17.36 7.48
CA ASN A 237 3.28 17.32 6.66
C ASN A 237 3.52 15.97 5.98
N ALA A 238 2.71 14.98 6.26
CA ALA A 238 2.86 13.67 5.67
C ALA A 238 1.58 13.23 4.96
N ILE A 239 1.72 12.55 3.85
CA ILE A 239 0.62 11.96 3.08
C ILE A 239 0.96 10.55 2.64
N CYS A 240 0.14 9.59 3.01
CA CYS A 240 0.17 8.26 2.44
C CYS A 240 -0.61 8.26 1.13
N ILE A 241 0.01 7.73 0.08
CA ILE A 241 -0.62 7.54 -1.23
C ILE A 241 -0.61 6.03 -1.48
N GLU A 242 -1.79 5.41 -1.36
CA GLU A 242 -1.93 4.00 -1.09
C GLU A 242 -2.72 3.26 -2.18
N PRO A 243 -2.06 2.68 -3.19
CA PRO A 243 -2.72 1.77 -4.13
C PRO A 243 -3.07 0.44 -3.45
N TRP A 244 -4.37 0.07 -3.45
CA TRP A 244 -4.89 -1.16 -2.83
C TRP A 244 -5.65 -2.03 -3.83
N GLN A 245 -5.60 -3.35 -3.62
CA GLN A 245 -6.43 -4.29 -4.39
C GLN A 245 -7.86 -4.37 -3.84
N ASN A 246 -8.03 -4.77 -2.58
CA ASN A 246 -9.35 -4.78 -1.94
C ASN A 246 -9.60 -3.51 -1.14
N LEU A 247 -10.85 -3.26 -0.82
CA LEU A 247 -11.28 -2.24 0.14
C LEU A 247 -11.56 -2.87 1.52
N PRO A 248 -11.60 -2.06 2.61
CA PRO A 248 -12.15 -2.50 3.88
C PRO A 248 -13.57 -3.03 3.72
N ASP A 249 -13.97 -3.92 4.60
CA ASP A 249 -15.34 -4.43 4.61
C ASP A 249 -16.37 -3.32 4.86
N THR A 250 -17.58 -3.59 4.41
CA THR A 250 -18.81 -2.92 4.87
C THR A 250 -19.49 -3.83 5.89
N ASP A 251 -20.51 -3.30 6.59
CA ASP A 251 -21.33 -4.13 7.47
C ASP A 251 -22.08 -5.25 6.69
N LYS A 252 -22.32 -5.03 5.39
CA LYS A 252 -23.04 -5.97 4.52
C LYS A 252 -22.18 -7.16 4.09
N ASN A 253 -20.88 -6.98 3.88
CA ASN A 253 -19.99 -8.02 3.32
C ASN A 253 -18.97 -8.57 4.33
N ALA A 254 -18.98 -8.11 5.58
CA ALA A 254 -18.02 -8.52 6.59
C ALA A 254 -17.97 -10.06 6.78
N GLN A 255 -19.12 -10.74 6.66
CA GLN A 255 -19.22 -12.20 6.82
C GLN A 255 -19.19 -12.97 5.48
N THR A 256 -18.89 -12.29 4.37
CA THR A 256 -18.74 -12.94 3.06
C THR A 256 -17.42 -13.73 3.02
N GLU A 257 -17.44 -14.92 2.40
CA GLU A 257 -16.23 -15.69 2.12
C GLU A 257 -15.18 -14.82 1.42
N PHE A 258 -13.94 -14.93 1.87
CA PHE A 258 -12.87 -14.03 1.41
C PHE A 258 -12.65 -14.12 -0.09
N SER A 259 -12.78 -15.32 -0.66
CA SER A 259 -12.68 -15.59 -2.09
C SER A 259 -13.71 -14.84 -2.94
N LEU A 260 -14.82 -14.39 -2.36
CA LEU A 260 -15.92 -13.69 -3.05
C LEU A 260 -15.84 -12.17 -2.89
N LYS A 261 -14.91 -11.66 -2.10
CA LYS A 261 -14.77 -10.21 -1.87
C LYS A 261 -14.10 -9.55 -3.08
N GLN A 262 -14.55 -8.33 -3.39
CA GLN A 262 -13.97 -7.55 -4.49
C GLN A 262 -12.49 -7.22 -4.25
N GLY A 263 -11.67 -7.33 -5.30
CA GLY A 263 -10.24 -7.05 -5.25
C GLY A 263 -9.40 -8.19 -4.66
N VAL A 264 -10.02 -9.30 -4.26
CA VAL A 264 -9.30 -10.49 -3.82
C VAL A 264 -8.85 -11.32 -5.02
N THR A 265 -7.60 -11.72 -5.01
CA THR A 265 -6.95 -12.47 -6.08
C THR A 265 -6.83 -13.94 -5.72
N LYS A 266 -7.23 -14.81 -6.64
CA LYS A 266 -7.02 -16.27 -6.57
C LYS A 266 -5.65 -16.63 -7.12
N VAL A 267 -4.94 -17.55 -6.44
CA VAL A 267 -3.72 -18.18 -6.90
C VAL A 267 -3.91 -19.70 -6.90
N ASP A 268 -3.88 -20.30 -8.08
CA ASP A 268 -4.05 -21.75 -8.21
C ASP A 268 -2.81 -22.50 -7.68
N VAL A 269 -3.01 -23.76 -7.30
CA VAL A 269 -1.95 -24.61 -6.74
C VAL A 269 -0.72 -24.65 -7.65
N GLY A 270 0.46 -24.42 -7.07
CA GLY A 270 1.74 -24.45 -7.78
C GLY A 270 1.94 -23.28 -8.75
N THR A 271 1.11 -22.23 -8.68
CA THR A 271 1.26 -21.03 -9.49
C THR A 271 1.68 -19.82 -8.66
N THR A 272 2.08 -18.76 -9.33
CA THR A 272 2.48 -17.49 -8.74
C THR A 272 1.70 -16.34 -9.37
N LYS A 273 1.30 -15.36 -8.56
CA LYS A 273 0.77 -14.06 -9.02
C LYS A 273 1.71 -12.95 -8.61
N LYS A 274 1.93 -12.01 -9.51
CA LYS A 274 2.79 -10.86 -9.30
C LYS A 274 2.02 -9.56 -9.49
N PHE A 275 2.32 -8.57 -8.67
CA PHE A 275 1.80 -7.20 -8.72
C PHE A 275 2.95 -6.23 -8.64
N THR A 276 2.94 -5.22 -9.51
CA THR A 276 4.05 -4.26 -9.63
C THR A 276 3.56 -2.84 -9.38
N ARG A 277 4.31 -2.10 -8.57
CA ARG A 277 4.18 -0.65 -8.43
C ARG A 277 5.53 0.02 -8.71
N LYS A 278 5.50 1.25 -9.18
CA LYS A 278 6.72 2.02 -9.43
C LYS A 278 6.58 3.42 -8.87
N ILE A 279 7.66 3.93 -8.30
CA ILE A 279 7.78 5.32 -7.87
C ILE A 279 8.99 5.89 -8.60
N ARG A 280 8.74 6.82 -9.53
CA ARG A 280 9.78 7.55 -10.25
C ARG A 280 9.90 8.95 -9.66
N TYR A 281 11.04 9.27 -9.09
CA TYR A 281 11.35 10.61 -8.58
C TYR A 281 11.81 11.53 -9.71
N VAL A 282 11.53 12.84 -9.58
CA VAL A 282 11.80 13.81 -10.65
C VAL A 282 12.76 14.89 -10.15
#